data_f7c5204eee89ae927220d9ef22b55717
#
_entry.id   f7c5204eee89ae927220d9ef22b55717
#
_cell.length_a   1.000
_cell.length_b   1.000
_cell.length_c   1.000
_cell.angle_alpha   90.00
_cell.angle_beta   90.00
_cell.angle_gamma   90.00
#
_symmetry.space_group_name_H-M   'P 1'
#
loop_
_entity.id
_entity.type
_entity.pdbx_description
1 polymer ?
#
loop_
_entity_poly.entity_id
_entity_poly.type
_entity_poly.pdbx_seq_one_letter_code
_entity_poly.pdbx_strand_id
1 'polypeptide(L)'
;DTGPTVLTMPDIADEAFAAVGDSLRARVELTALAPAYRARFADGSALDVHTGAEAMAAEVERFAGPAEAAGYLRLRRWLERLHRAQMRRFIDANFDSPLNLLNTDLARLAVLGGFGRLDARIGRFLGDERLRRVFTFQSLYAGVAPARALAAYAVIAYMDTVAGVYFPRGGMHALPRAMADAARDAGADLRYGQRVTRLERSGSRVTAVVTDRDRIACDAVVLTPDLPVAYRLLGRRPRRPLRLRHAPSAVVLHAGTDRTWPQLAHHTIDFGAAWHRTFTELTRTGRLMSDPSLLITRPTATDPGLAPPGRHLHYVLAPCPNTDIGPDAVAWRELGPRYRQSLLRELERRGLDGFESAVEEECLVTPAGWQAQGHAAGTPFSAAHTFSQTGPFRPRNLVRGTENAVLAGCGTTPGVGVPTVLLSGKLAAARVTGLPGPAPGRPHAAPADVKETTA
;
A
#
# COMPACT_ATOMS: atom_id res chain seq x y z
N ASP A 1 -3.01 16.15 -3.26
CA ASP A 1 -2.77 14.82 -2.64
C ASP A 1 -2.37 13.83 -3.72
N THR A 2 -1.15 13.33 -3.68
CA THR A 2 -0.61 12.42 -4.71
C THR A 2 -0.18 11.08 -4.11
N GLY A 3 -0.58 10.80 -2.87
CA GLY A 3 -0.21 9.60 -2.12
C GLY A 3 -1.12 8.39 -2.41
N PRO A 4 -1.16 7.40 -1.49
CA PRO A 4 -2.01 6.23 -1.60
C PRO A 4 -3.48 6.61 -1.53
N THR A 5 -4.33 5.85 -2.23
CA THR A 5 -5.78 6.11 -2.30
C THR A 5 -6.61 5.11 -1.49
N VAL A 6 -6.02 3.99 -1.07
CA VAL A 6 -6.72 2.90 -0.39
C VAL A 6 -6.38 2.90 1.10
N LEU A 7 -7.38 3.10 1.95
CA LEU A 7 -7.25 3.00 3.40
C LEU A 7 -7.91 1.71 3.88
N THR A 8 -7.14 0.87 4.54
CA THR A 8 -7.60 -0.35 5.20
C THR A 8 -7.17 -0.34 6.66
N MET A 9 -7.74 -1.20 7.49
CA MET A 9 -7.34 -1.39 8.89
C MET A 9 -7.31 -0.08 9.69
N PRO A 10 -8.41 0.70 9.75
CA PRO A 10 -8.45 1.98 10.46
C PRO A 10 -8.10 1.85 11.94
N ASP A 11 -8.29 0.68 12.54
CA ASP A 11 -7.93 0.43 13.95
C ASP A 11 -6.41 0.58 14.18
N ILE A 12 -5.57 0.25 13.19
CA ILE A 12 -4.11 0.49 13.26
C ILE A 12 -3.80 1.99 13.26
N ALA A 13 -4.57 2.77 12.48
CA ALA A 13 -4.43 4.23 12.53
C ALA A 13 -4.90 4.78 13.87
N ASP A 14 -6.00 4.25 14.43
CA ASP A 14 -6.52 4.67 15.73
C ASP A 14 -5.51 4.39 16.88
N GLU A 15 -4.74 3.29 16.81
CA GLU A 15 -3.65 3.03 17.77
C GLU A 15 -2.62 4.17 17.85
N ALA A 16 -2.35 4.85 16.71
CA ALA A 16 -1.43 5.97 16.69
C ALA A 16 -2.00 7.21 17.41
N PHE A 17 -3.30 7.45 17.29
CA PHE A 17 -3.98 8.53 18.05
C PHE A 17 -4.09 8.16 19.53
N ALA A 18 -4.43 6.92 19.85
CA ALA A 18 -4.52 6.45 21.23
C ALA A 18 -3.19 6.59 21.99
N ALA A 19 -2.05 6.54 21.29
CA ALA A 19 -0.74 6.75 21.91
C ALA A 19 -0.56 8.17 22.50
N VAL A 20 -1.35 9.14 22.06
CA VAL A 20 -1.36 10.53 22.57
C VAL A 20 -2.66 10.87 23.31
N GLY A 21 -3.46 9.86 23.67
CA GLY A 21 -4.72 10.06 24.40
C GLY A 21 -5.88 10.58 23.53
N ASP A 22 -5.82 10.37 22.23
CA ASP A 22 -6.80 10.82 21.23
C ASP A 22 -7.41 9.64 20.46
N SER A 23 -8.26 9.91 19.49
CA SER A 23 -8.83 8.88 18.63
C SER A 23 -8.97 9.35 17.18
N LEU A 24 -8.76 8.43 16.26
CA LEU A 24 -8.96 8.66 14.82
C LEU A 24 -10.38 9.18 14.53
N ARG A 25 -11.38 8.57 15.16
CA ARG A 25 -12.80 8.90 14.93
C ARG A 25 -13.22 10.27 15.44
N ALA A 26 -12.50 10.81 16.43
CA ALA A 26 -12.73 12.18 16.90
C ALA A 26 -12.22 13.22 15.90
N ARG A 27 -11.29 12.86 15.04
CA ARG A 27 -10.60 13.80 14.13
C ARG A 27 -10.93 13.58 12.65
N VAL A 28 -11.30 12.38 12.26
CA VAL A 28 -11.51 12.03 10.85
C VAL A 28 -12.81 11.23 10.69
N GLU A 29 -13.71 11.75 9.90
CA GLU A 29 -14.90 11.02 9.47
C GLU A 29 -14.50 10.00 8.40
N LEU A 30 -14.76 8.72 8.65
CA LEU A 30 -14.45 7.62 7.75
C LEU A 30 -15.73 7.03 7.16
N THR A 31 -15.79 6.95 5.83
CA THR A 31 -16.84 6.24 5.10
C THR A 31 -16.34 4.86 4.72
N ALA A 32 -17.04 3.80 5.11
CA ALA A 32 -16.81 2.45 4.59
C ALA A 32 -17.28 2.38 3.14
N LEU A 33 -16.44 1.89 2.25
CA LEU A 33 -16.77 1.81 0.82
C LEU A 33 -17.58 0.54 0.53
N ALA A 34 -18.67 0.71 -0.21
CA ALA A 34 -19.51 -0.37 -0.72
C ALA A 34 -19.85 -0.09 -2.22
N PRO A 35 -19.30 -0.88 -3.15
CA PRO A 35 -18.32 -1.95 -2.95
C PRO A 35 -16.95 -1.42 -2.51
N ALA A 36 -16.15 -2.29 -1.87
CA ALA A 36 -14.74 -1.98 -1.56
C ALA A 36 -13.95 -1.73 -2.83
N TYR A 37 -14.17 -2.58 -3.87
CA TYR A 37 -13.69 -2.41 -5.24
C TYR A 37 -14.72 -2.91 -6.23
N ARG A 38 -14.66 -2.37 -7.44
CA ARG A 38 -15.21 -2.99 -8.64
C ARG A 38 -14.09 -3.60 -9.46
N ALA A 39 -14.13 -4.90 -9.71
CA ALA A 39 -13.25 -5.57 -10.64
C ALA A 39 -13.91 -5.62 -12.01
N ARG A 40 -13.24 -5.11 -13.05
CA ARG A 40 -13.66 -5.20 -14.45
C ARG A 40 -12.66 -6.08 -15.21
N PHE A 41 -13.14 -6.88 -16.13
CA PHE A 41 -12.32 -7.82 -16.88
C PHE A 41 -12.41 -7.55 -18.38
N ALA A 42 -11.38 -8.00 -19.11
CA ALA A 42 -11.26 -7.79 -20.55
C ALA A 42 -12.38 -8.46 -21.37
N ASP A 43 -13.09 -9.43 -20.80
CA ASP A 43 -14.27 -10.08 -21.40
C ASP A 43 -15.57 -9.29 -21.21
N GLY A 44 -15.49 -8.10 -20.61
CA GLY A 44 -16.63 -7.23 -20.31
C GLY A 44 -17.34 -7.57 -19.01
N SER A 45 -17.00 -8.65 -18.33
CA SER A 45 -17.60 -9.01 -17.05
C SER A 45 -17.12 -8.08 -15.92
N ALA A 46 -17.94 -7.93 -14.88
CA ALA A 46 -17.61 -7.15 -13.69
C ALA A 46 -18.10 -7.84 -12.42
N LEU A 47 -17.35 -7.63 -11.35
CA LEU A 47 -17.62 -8.16 -10.02
C LEU A 47 -17.43 -7.03 -8.99
N ASP A 48 -18.41 -6.84 -8.13
CA ASP A 48 -18.31 -5.93 -6.99
C ASP A 48 -17.77 -6.68 -5.76
N VAL A 49 -16.69 -6.19 -5.18
CA VAL A 49 -16.08 -6.81 -4.01
C VAL A 49 -16.71 -6.23 -2.74
N HIS A 50 -17.50 -7.06 -2.06
CA HIS A 50 -18.16 -6.74 -0.81
C HIS A 50 -17.37 -7.27 0.39
N THR A 51 -17.37 -6.55 1.49
CA THR A 51 -16.70 -6.96 2.75
C THR A 51 -17.55 -7.94 3.56
N GLY A 52 -18.87 -7.89 3.44
CA GLY A 52 -19.81 -8.84 4.05
C GLY A 52 -19.65 -10.24 3.44
N ALA A 53 -19.61 -11.27 4.28
CA ALA A 53 -19.39 -12.65 3.83
C ALA A 53 -20.50 -13.14 2.92
N GLU A 54 -21.75 -12.87 3.29
CA GLU A 54 -22.95 -13.30 2.55
C GLU A 54 -23.12 -12.52 1.25
N ALA A 55 -22.98 -11.20 1.30
CA ALA A 55 -23.07 -10.35 0.12
C ALA A 55 -22.00 -10.73 -0.93
N MET A 56 -20.76 -10.95 -0.48
CA MET A 56 -19.70 -11.37 -1.40
C MET A 56 -19.91 -12.80 -1.92
N ALA A 57 -20.45 -13.71 -1.11
CA ALA A 57 -20.76 -15.07 -1.57
C ALA A 57 -21.86 -15.05 -2.63
N ALA A 58 -22.92 -14.24 -2.44
CA ALA A 58 -23.98 -14.05 -3.43
C ALA A 58 -23.46 -13.44 -4.73
N GLU A 59 -22.56 -12.45 -4.63
CA GLU A 59 -21.93 -11.84 -5.81
C GLU A 59 -21.03 -12.81 -6.56
N VAL A 60 -20.25 -13.65 -5.84
CA VAL A 60 -19.45 -14.71 -6.46
C VAL A 60 -20.35 -15.78 -7.11
N GLU A 61 -21.48 -16.14 -6.48
CA GLU A 61 -22.44 -17.08 -7.05
C GLU A 61 -23.04 -16.55 -8.35
N ARG A 62 -23.47 -15.29 -8.37
CA ARG A 62 -23.96 -14.61 -9.57
C ARG A 62 -22.92 -14.58 -10.68
N PHE A 63 -21.65 -14.37 -10.33
CA PHE A 63 -20.54 -14.19 -11.28
C PHE A 63 -20.01 -15.50 -11.85
N ALA A 64 -19.88 -16.55 -11.02
CA ALA A 64 -19.18 -17.78 -11.39
C ALA A 64 -19.83 -19.07 -10.85
N GLY A 65 -21.00 -18.96 -10.23
CA GLY A 65 -21.80 -20.10 -9.79
C GLY A 65 -21.56 -20.58 -8.35
N PRO A 66 -22.41 -21.49 -7.85
CA PRO A 66 -22.47 -21.87 -6.44
C PRO A 66 -21.21 -22.60 -5.94
N ALA A 67 -20.49 -23.31 -6.80
CA ALA A 67 -19.25 -23.99 -6.43
C ALA A 67 -18.14 -22.97 -6.07
N GLU A 68 -18.06 -21.88 -6.81
CA GLU A 68 -17.12 -20.79 -6.54
C GLU A 68 -17.51 -20.02 -5.28
N ALA A 69 -18.81 -19.77 -5.04
CA ALA A 69 -19.29 -19.16 -3.81
C ALA A 69 -18.91 -19.96 -2.56
N ALA A 70 -19.13 -21.28 -2.60
CA ALA A 70 -18.65 -22.18 -1.53
C ALA A 70 -17.12 -22.15 -1.38
N GLY A 71 -16.40 -22.04 -2.51
CA GLY A 71 -14.94 -21.86 -2.54
C GLY A 71 -14.50 -20.56 -1.86
N TYR A 72 -15.18 -19.45 -2.16
CA TYR A 72 -14.94 -18.16 -1.54
C TYR A 72 -15.14 -18.20 -0.01
N LEU A 73 -16.20 -18.81 0.49
CA LEU A 73 -16.41 -18.92 1.93
C LEU A 73 -15.31 -19.72 2.64
N ARG A 74 -14.76 -20.75 1.98
CA ARG A 74 -13.58 -21.46 2.49
C ARG A 74 -12.32 -20.57 2.45
N LEU A 75 -12.13 -19.83 1.37
CA LEU A 75 -11.03 -18.86 1.23
C LEU A 75 -11.09 -17.80 2.33
N ARG A 76 -12.24 -17.17 2.54
CA ARG A 76 -12.44 -16.15 3.58
C ARG A 76 -12.03 -16.66 4.97
N ARG A 77 -12.49 -17.84 5.36
CA ARG A 77 -12.10 -18.46 6.64
C ARG A 77 -10.60 -18.75 6.72
N TRP A 78 -9.97 -19.07 5.60
CA TRP A 78 -8.53 -19.25 5.55
C TRP A 78 -7.79 -17.90 5.70
N LEU A 79 -8.23 -16.84 5.03
CA LEU A 79 -7.68 -15.49 5.14
C LEU A 79 -7.75 -14.97 6.59
N GLU A 80 -8.86 -15.16 7.27
CA GLU A 80 -9.04 -14.77 8.68
C GLU A 80 -8.05 -15.49 9.61
N ARG A 81 -7.85 -16.80 9.40
CA ARG A 81 -6.86 -17.57 10.16
C ARG A 81 -5.44 -17.14 9.87
N LEU A 82 -5.16 -16.84 8.61
CA LEU A 82 -3.85 -16.37 8.16
C LEU A 82 -3.50 -15.02 8.79
N HIS A 83 -4.44 -14.07 8.77
CA HIS A 83 -4.29 -12.76 9.40
C HIS A 83 -4.01 -12.90 10.90
N ARG A 84 -4.80 -13.68 11.64
CA ARG A 84 -4.59 -13.91 13.07
C ARG A 84 -3.22 -14.50 13.40
N ALA A 85 -2.70 -15.39 12.54
CA ALA A 85 -1.39 -16.00 12.72
C ALA A 85 -0.23 -15.03 12.46
N GLN A 86 -0.47 -13.94 11.70
CA GLN A 86 0.60 -13.04 11.27
C GLN A 86 0.69 -11.74 12.07
N MET A 87 -0.45 -11.16 12.50
CA MET A 87 -0.47 -9.81 13.06
C MET A 87 0.50 -9.63 14.22
N ARG A 88 0.36 -10.42 15.28
CA ARG A 88 1.05 -10.17 16.55
C ARG A 88 2.56 -10.41 16.52
N ARG A 89 3.03 -11.33 15.68
CA ARG A 89 4.42 -11.83 15.75
C ARG A 89 5.22 -11.60 14.47
N PHE A 90 4.57 -11.21 13.36
CA PHE A 90 5.25 -11.02 12.08
C PHE A 90 5.04 -9.63 11.49
N ILE A 91 3.86 -9.03 11.71
CA ILE A 91 3.54 -7.71 11.17
C ILE A 91 3.77 -6.64 12.24
N ASP A 92 3.21 -6.80 13.44
CA ASP A 92 3.38 -5.87 14.55
C ASP A 92 4.48 -6.35 15.52
N ALA A 93 5.69 -6.52 15.02
CA ALA A 93 6.81 -6.98 15.83
C ALA A 93 8.17 -6.49 15.31
N ASN A 94 9.07 -6.19 16.25
CA ASN A 94 10.47 -5.95 15.97
C ASN A 94 11.25 -7.28 15.91
N PHE A 95 12.10 -7.44 14.89
CA PHE A 95 12.96 -8.62 14.73
C PHE A 95 14.43 -8.26 15.03
N ASP A 96 14.93 -8.74 16.16
CA ASP A 96 16.34 -8.58 16.53
C ASP A 96 17.17 -9.81 16.17
N SER A 97 16.55 -10.99 16.16
CA SER A 97 17.17 -12.25 15.79
C SER A 97 16.22 -13.11 14.96
N PRO A 98 16.74 -13.91 14.01
CA PRO A 98 15.95 -14.95 13.34
C PRO A 98 15.32 -15.96 14.32
N LEU A 99 15.90 -16.14 15.50
CA LEU A 99 15.36 -17.02 16.54
C LEU A 99 14.01 -16.53 17.08
N ASN A 100 13.73 -15.23 16.99
CA ASN A 100 12.43 -14.68 17.40
C ASN A 100 11.26 -15.21 16.54
N LEU A 101 11.57 -15.83 15.39
CA LEU A 101 10.58 -16.51 14.57
C LEU A 101 10.17 -17.89 15.08
N LEU A 102 11.01 -18.53 15.90
CA LEU A 102 10.73 -19.87 16.42
C LEU A 102 9.63 -19.79 17.50
N ASN A 103 8.40 -19.75 17.05
CA ASN A 103 7.21 -19.66 17.90
C ASN A 103 6.03 -20.43 17.31
N THR A 104 4.96 -20.61 18.08
CA THR A 104 3.76 -21.34 17.68
C THR A 104 3.06 -20.71 16.47
N ASP A 105 3.18 -19.40 16.27
CA ASP A 105 2.54 -18.72 15.12
C ASP A 105 3.28 -19.02 13.82
N LEU A 106 4.60 -19.24 13.86
CA LEU A 106 5.35 -19.76 12.69
C LEU A 106 4.84 -21.17 12.30
N ALA A 107 4.65 -22.04 13.29
CA ALA A 107 4.10 -23.37 13.04
C ALA A 107 2.67 -23.29 12.47
N ARG A 108 1.82 -22.42 13.01
CA ARG A 108 0.48 -22.15 12.47
C ARG A 108 0.53 -21.64 11.03
N LEU A 109 1.43 -20.70 10.74
CA LEU A 109 1.63 -20.16 9.39
C LEU A 109 2.06 -21.26 8.41
N ALA A 110 2.95 -22.17 8.84
CA ALA A 110 3.38 -23.31 8.05
C ALA A 110 2.21 -24.28 7.76
N VAL A 111 1.43 -24.65 8.79
CA VAL A 111 0.23 -25.51 8.65
C VAL A 111 -0.81 -24.88 7.72
N LEU A 112 -1.00 -23.56 7.81
CA LEU A 112 -1.85 -22.81 6.88
C LEU A 112 -1.29 -22.76 5.45
N GLY A 113 -0.06 -23.24 5.21
CA GLY A 113 0.59 -23.23 3.91
C GLY A 113 1.11 -21.85 3.49
N GLY A 114 1.37 -20.97 4.45
CA GLY A 114 1.80 -19.59 4.22
C GLY A 114 3.13 -19.47 3.45
N PHE A 115 4.00 -20.49 3.51
CA PHE A 115 5.25 -20.56 2.76
C PHE A 115 5.12 -21.11 1.33
N GLY A 116 3.93 -21.58 0.95
CA GLY A 116 3.61 -21.97 -0.43
C GLY A 116 3.49 -20.78 -1.36
N ARG A 117 3.16 -21.04 -2.63
CA ARG A 117 2.92 -19.99 -3.63
C ARG A 117 1.49 -19.46 -3.52
N LEU A 118 1.34 -18.13 -3.59
CA LEU A 118 0.06 -17.45 -3.44
C LEU A 118 -0.96 -17.92 -4.48
N ASP A 119 -0.61 -17.86 -5.75
CA ASP A 119 -1.51 -18.25 -6.84
C ASP A 119 -1.99 -19.72 -6.72
N ALA A 120 -1.05 -20.65 -6.49
CA ALA A 120 -1.37 -22.05 -6.28
C ALA A 120 -2.23 -22.27 -5.02
N ARG A 121 -2.06 -21.46 -3.98
CA ARG A 121 -2.86 -21.57 -2.75
C ARG A 121 -4.28 -21.08 -2.96
N ILE A 122 -4.47 -19.93 -3.60
CA ILE A 122 -5.78 -19.39 -3.94
C ILE A 122 -6.51 -20.33 -4.91
N GLY A 123 -5.79 -20.91 -5.89
CA GLY A 123 -6.34 -21.88 -6.83
C GLY A 123 -6.90 -23.17 -6.21
N ARG A 124 -6.59 -23.46 -4.93
CA ARG A 124 -7.23 -24.57 -4.18
C ARG A 124 -8.63 -24.23 -3.69
N PHE A 125 -8.99 -22.97 -3.67
CA PHE A 125 -10.30 -22.49 -3.22
C PHE A 125 -11.17 -22.09 -4.39
N LEU A 126 -10.58 -21.43 -5.40
CA LEU A 126 -11.26 -20.82 -6.53
C LEU A 126 -10.74 -21.41 -7.86
N GLY A 127 -11.65 -21.89 -8.69
CA GLY A 127 -11.36 -22.40 -10.03
C GLY A 127 -11.34 -21.31 -11.11
N ASP A 128 -12.25 -20.33 -11.01
CA ASP A 128 -12.33 -19.24 -11.97
C ASP A 128 -11.09 -18.32 -11.88
N GLU A 129 -10.41 -18.11 -13.02
CA GLU A 129 -9.19 -17.30 -13.08
C GLU A 129 -9.45 -15.84 -12.73
N ARG A 130 -10.61 -15.29 -13.09
CA ARG A 130 -10.96 -13.89 -12.81
C ARG A 130 -11.09 -13.67 -11.30
N LEU A 131 -11.75 -14.60 -10.60
CA LEU A 131 -11.83 -14.59 -9.13
C LEU A 131 -10.43 -14.72 -8.50
N ARG A 132 -9.57 -15.60 -9.02
CA ARG A 132 -8.18 -15.70 -8.53
C ARG A 132 -7.43 -14.40 -8.65
N ARG A 133 -7.62 -13.63 -9.74
CA ARG A 133 -7.00 -12.31 -9.91
C ARG A 133 -7.42 -11.35 -8.80
N VAL A 134 -8.71 -11.31 -8.42
CA VAL A 134 -9.25 -10.46 -7.35
C VAL A 134 -8.58 -10.71 -6.00
N PHE A 135 -8.20 -11.96 -5.70
CA PHE A 135 -7.57 -12.32 -4.41
C PHE A 135 -6.05 -12.50 -4.49
N THR A 136 -5.41 -12.12 -5.60
CA THR A 136 -3.95 -12.23 -5.76
C THR A 136 -3.29 -10.96 -6.29
N PHE A 137 -4.04 -10.00 -6.87
CA PHE A 137 -3.45 -8.76 -7.41
C PHE A 137 -2.70 -7.96 -6.35
N GLN A 138 -3.09 -8.07 -5.09
CA GLN A 138 -2.47 -7.40 -3.95
C GLN A 138 -0.97 -7.74 -3.79
N SER A 139 -0.52 -8.86 -4.35
CA SER A 139 0.92 -9.18 -4.39
C SER A 139 1.74 -8.17 -5.18
N LEU A 140 1.10 -7.37 -6.05
CA LEU A 140 1.75 -6.26 -6.75
C LEU A 140 2.19 -5.16 -5.79
N TYR A 141 1.41 -4.88 -4.74
CA TYR A 141 1.80 -3.95 -3.69
C TYR A 141 3.07 -4.42 -2.97
N ALA A 142 3.23 -5.75 -2.81
CA ALA A 142 4.44 -6.35 -2.29
C ALA A 142 5.58 -6.42 -3.33
N GLY A 143 5.35 -5.98 -4.56
CA GLY A 143 6.33 -5.97 -5.64
C GLY A 143 6.71 -7.36 -6.18
N VAL A 144 5.80 -8.35 -6.07
CA VAL A 144 6.05 -9.73 -6.46
C VAL A 144 4.87 -10.29 -7.26
N ALA A 145 5.15 -11.03 -8.34
CA ALA A 145 4.11 -11.71 -9.10
C ALA A 145 3.39 -12.78 -8.24
N PRO A 146 2.06 -12.99 -8.39
CA PRO A 146 1.29 -13.98 -7.61
C PRO A 146 1.89 -15.38 -7.61
N ALA A 147 2.35 -15.85 -8.76
CA ALA A 147 3.00 -17.16 -8.92
C ALA A 147 4.35 -17.30 -8.18
N ARG A 148 4.94 -16.19 -7.73
CA ARG A 148 6.22 -16.15 -7.01
C ARG A 148 6.08 -15.66 -5.57
N ALA A 149 4.99 -14.99 -5.25
CA ALA A 149 4.69 -14.51 -3.91
C ALA A 149 4.46 -15.68 -2.94
N LEU A 150 4.83 -15.48 -1.67
CA LEU A 150 4.43 -16.42 -0.62
C LEU A 150 2.93 -16.30 -0.36
N ALA A 151 2.27 -17.42 -0.06
CA ALA A 151 0.85 -17.43 0.30
C ALA A 151 0.55 -16.60 1.57
N ALA A 152 1.56 -16.35 2.40
CA ALA A 152 1.50 -15.41 3.51
C ALA A 152 1.02 -14.01 3.09
N TYR A 153 1.32 -13.56 1.87
CA TYR A 153 0.87 -12.26 1.37
C TYR A 153 -0.62 -12.15 1.08
N ALA A 154 -1.35 -13.27 1.10
CA ALA A 154 -2.81 -13.23 1.09
C ALA A 154 -3.41 -12.45 2.29
N VAL A 155 -2.60 -12.15 3.31
CA VAL A 155 -3.02 -11.24 4.39
C VAL A 155 -3.42 -9.86 3.87
N ILE A 156 -2.83 -9.39 2.76
CA ILE A 156 -3.22 -8.12 2.14
C ILE A 156 -4.63 -8.23 1.54
N ALA A 157 -4.95 -9.38 0.90
CA ALA A 157 -6.32 -9.63 0.44
C ALA A 157 -7.33 -9.69 1.60
N TYR A 158 -6.95 -10.18 2.79
CA TYR A 158 -7.78 -10.05 3.98
C TYR A 158 -8.04 -8.58 4.35
N MET A 159 -6.98 -7.75 4.35
CA MET A 159 -7.09 -6.35 4.79
C MET A 159 -8.09 -5.56 3.95
N ASP A 160 -8.15 -5.80 2.66
CA ASP A 160 -9.00 -5.03 1.74
C ASP A 160 -10.34 -5.71 1.42
N THR A 161 -10.43 -7.04 1.36
CA THR A 161 -11.67 -7.74 0.99
C THR A 161 -12.49 -8.24 2.18
N VAL A 162 -11.90 -8.32 3.38
CA VAL A 162 -12.57 -8.81 4.60
C VAL A 162 -12.66 -7.74 5.67
N ALA A 163 -11.55 -7.05 5.97
CA ALA A 163 -11.54 -5.94 6.93
C ALA A 163 -12.16 -4.66 6.36
N GLY A 164 -12.13 -4.51 5.05
CA GLY A 164 -12.79 -3.42 4.35
C GLY A 164 -11.89 -2.28 3.94
N VAL A 165 -12.41 -1.47 3.03
CA VAL A 165 -11.77 -0.27 2.52
C VAL A 165 -12.58 0.93 2.98
N TYR A 166 -11.88 1.97 3.40
CA TYR A 166 -12.45 3.19 3.95
C TYR A 166 -11.93 4.41 3.21
N PHE A 167 -12.72 5.46 3.23
CA PHE A 167 -12.32 6.74 2.67
C PHE A 167 -12.55 7.86 3.68
N PRO A 168 -11.52 8.66 4.01
CA PRO A 168 -11.65 9.78 4.91
C PRO A 168 -12.28 10.98 4.19
N ARG A 169 -13.25 11.64 4.82
CA ARG A 169 -13.81 12.90 4.34
C ARG A 169 -12.71 13.95 4.21
N GLY A 170 -12.72 14.69 3.11
CA GLY A 170 -11.65 15.62 2.76
C GLY A 170 -10.44 14.97 2.08
N GLY A 171 -10.54 13.68 1.71
CA GLY A 171 -9.52 12.94 0.98
C GLY A 171 -8.48 12.27 1.89
N MET A 172 -7.62 11.45 1.29
CA MET A 172 -6.61 10.67 2.03
C MET A 172 -5.64 11.52 2.84
N HIS A 173 -5.40 12.78 2.44
CA HIS A 173 -4.52 13.70 3.17
C HIS A 173 -5.11 14.17 4.51
N ALA A 174 -6.42 13.99 4.74
CA ALA A 174 -7.04 14.27 6.03
C ALA A 174 -6.42 13.43 7.16
N LEU A 175 -6.03 12.17 6.88
CA LEU A 175 -5.41 11.31 7.88
C LEU A 175 -4.04 11.83 8.37
N PRO A 176 -3.01 12.07 7.53
CA PRO A 176 -1.74 12.59 8.02
C PRO A 176 -1.86 14.00 8.62
N ARG A 177 -2.79 14.83 8.16
CA ARG A 177 -3.07 16.13 8.79
C ARG A 177 -3.59 15.97 10.21
N ALA A 178 -4.60 15.12 10.40
CA ALA A 178 -5.13 14.83 11.73
C ALA A 178 -4.09 14.25 12.68
N MET A 179 -3.20 13.36 12.17
CA MET A 179 -2.07 12.84 12.95
C MET A 179 -1.09 13.94 13.34
N ALA A 180 -0.77 14.87 12.43
CA ALA A 180 0.09 15.99 12.72
C ALA A 180 -0.53 16.93 13.77
N ASP A 181 -1.83 17.19 13.68
CA ASP A 181 -2.56 18.02 14.65
C ASP A 181 -2.59 17.34 16.03
N ALA A 182 -2.89 16.04 16.10
CA ALA A 182 -2.85 15.29 17.35
C ALA A 182 -1.46 15.26 17.98
N ALA A 183 -0.41 15.12 17.18
CA ALA A 183 0.96 15.21 17.68
C ALA A 183 1.29 16.60 18.23
N ARG A 184 0.86 17.67 17.55
CA ARG A 184 1.03 19.06 18.01
C ARG A 184 0.29 19.31 19.32
N ASP A 185 -0.95 18.85 19.43
CA ASP A 185 -1.77 18.97 20.64
C ASP A 185 -1.13 18.22 21.81
N ALA A 186 -0.41 17.13 21.53
CA ALA A 186 0.39 16.39 22.51
C ALA A 186 1.78 17.01 22.80
N GLY A 187 2.08 18.19 22.26
CA GLY A 187 3.30 18.96 22.55
C GLY A 187 4.45 18.77 21.54
N ALA A 188 4.23 18.11 20.40
CA ALA A 188 5.26 18.00 19.37
C ALA A 188 5.47 19.33 18.63
N ASP A 189 6.73 19.72 18.42
CA ASP A 189 7.11 20.86 17.59
C ASP A 189 7.24 20.42 16.13
N LEU A 190 6.33 20.89 15.28
CA LEU A 190 6.29 20.57 13.85
C LEU A 190 6.92 21.69 13.02
N ARG A 191 8.08 21.43 12.44
CA ARG A 191 8.87 22.39 11.65
C ARG A 191 8.82 22.04 10.16
N TYR A 192 7.81 22.55 9.47
CA TYR A 192 7.68 22.40 8.02
C TYR A 192 8.62 23.35 7.26
N GLY A 193 8.88 23.04 5.98
CA GLY A 193 9.71 23.84 5.09
C GLY A 193 11.18 23.91 5.52
N GLN A 194 11.65 22.94 6.32
CA GLN A 194 13.06 22.80 6.70
C GLN A 194 13.62 21.49 6.16
N ARG A 195 14.57 21.59 5.25
CA ARG A 195 15.20 20.41 4.68
C ARG A 195 16.35 19.93 5.57
N VAL A 196 16.27 18.67 6.03
CA VAL A 196 17.41 18.02 6.69
C VAL A 196 18.51 17.77 5.67
N THR A 197 19.69 18.32 5.91
CA THR A 197 20.84 18.24 5.00
C THR A 197 21.88 17.22 5.46
N ARG A 198 22.05 17.05 6.79
CA ARG A 198 22.99 16.07 7.37
C ARG A 198 22.64 15.79 8.83
N LEU A 199 23.22 14.71 9.35
CA LEU A 199 23.20 14.37 10.76
C LEU A 199 24.61 14.47 11.32
N GLU A 200 24.77 15.18 12.45
CA GLU A 200 26.01 15.22 13.19
C GLU A 200 26.12 14.02 14.12
N ARG A 201 27.33 13.50 14.26
CA ARG A 201 27.59 12.33 15.08
C ARG A 201 28.86 12.48 15.90
N SER A 202 28.83 11.88 17.09
CA SER A 202 30.02 11.59 17.90
C SER A 202 30.13 10.06 18.03
N GLY A 203 31.09 9.48 17.36
CA GLY A 203 31.22 8.02 17.28
C GLY A 203 30.02 7.34 16.63
N SER A 204 29.33 6.49 17.39
CA SER A 204 28.10 5.76 16.99
C SER A 204 26.81 6.54 17.28
N ARG A 205 26.87 7.65 18.01
CA ARG A 205 25.71 8.41 18.43
C ARG A 205 25.45 9.61 17.51
N VAL A 206 24.20 9.78 17.06
CA VAL A 206 23.73 11.02 16.43
C VAL A 206 23.50 12.05 17.54
N THR A 207 24.07 13.23 17.38
CA THR A 207 24.02 14.31 18.39
C THR A 207 23.20 15.51 17.95
N ALA A 208 23.03 15.70 16.63
CA ALA A 208 22.19 16.77 16.12
C ALA A 208 21.66 16.46 14.71
N VAL A 209 20.51 17.02 14.41
CA VAL A 209 19.94 17.14 13.06
C VAL A 209 20.25 18.53 12.53
N VAL A 210 20.83 18.63 11.34
CA VAL A 210 21.13 19.90 10.67
C VAL A 210 20.19 20.05 9.48
N THR A 211 19.46 21.15 9.49
CA THR A 211 18.59 21.57 8.37
C THR A 211 19.29 22.64 7.53
N ASP A 212 18.61 23.14 6.53
CA ASP A 212 19.03 24.31 5.75
C ASP A 212 18.89 25.65 6.54
N ARG A 213 18.29 25.59 7.75
CA ARG A 213 18.04 26.77 8.60
C ARG A 213 18.67 26.66 9.98
N ASP A 214 18.54 25.47 10.61
CA ASP A 214 18.82 25.25 12.02
C ASP A 214 19.71 24.04 12.27
N ARG A 215 20.33 24.06 13.46
CA ARG A 215 20.95 22.90 14.08
C ARG A 215 20.20 22.52 15.34
N ILE A 216 19.63 21.33 15.35
CA ILE A 216 18.74 20.82 16.42
C ILE A 216 19.47 19.67 17.11
N ALA A 217 19.88 19.87 18.38
CA ALA A 217 20.42 18.79 19.20
C ALA A 217 19.35 17.73 19.48
N CYS A 218 19.74 16.45 19.52
CA CYS A 218 18.82 15.36 19.77
C CYS A 218 19.46 14.19 20.50
N ASP A 219 18.67 13.50 21.33
CA ASP A 219 19.05 12.28 22.02
C ASP A 219 18.80 11.04 21.18
N ALA A 220 17.80 11.06 20.30
CA ALA A 220 17.46 10.03 19.33
C ALA A 220 16.93 10.64 18.04
N VAL A 221 17.04 9.91 16.95
CA VAL A 221 16.48 10.31 15.64
C VAL A 221 15.73 9.16 14.99
N VAL A 222 14.49 9.44 14.53
CA VAL A 222 13.72 8.54 13.68
C VAL A 222 13.76 9.07 12.25
N LEU A 223 14.22 8.25 11.33
CA LEU A 223 14.40 8.60 9.92
C LEU A 223 13.29 7.95 9.09
N THR A 224 12.48 8.75 8.46
CA THR A 224 11.35 8.32 7.63
C THR A 224 11.59 8.38 6.12
N PRO A 225 12.62 9.09 5.59
CA PRO A 225 12.93 9.02 4.17
C PRO A 225 13.28 7.61 3.72
N ASP A 226 13.16 7.35 2.41
CA ASP A 226 13.55 6.05 1.87
C ASP A 226 15.03 5.74 2.15
N LEU A 227 15.37 4.45 2.23
CA LEU A 227 16.66 3.97 2.75
C LEU A 227 17.89 4.66 2.16
N PRO A 228 18.00 4.92 0.83
CA PRO A 228 19.20 5.59 0.30
C PRO A 228 19.36 7.01 0.83
N VAL A 229 18.27 7.72 1.06
CA VAL A 229 18.30 9.07 1.63
C VAL A 229 18.69 9.00 3.10
N ALA A 230 18.05 8.12 3.88
CA ALA A 230 18.34 7.93 5.30
C ALA A 230 19.82 7.57 5.54
N TYR A 231 20.36 6.63 4.76
CA TYR A 231 21.77 6.24 4.88
C TYR A 231 22.74 7.33 4.44
N ARG A 232 22.38 8.15 3.45
CA ARG A 232 23.18 9.31 3.02
C ARG A 232 23.25 10.36 4.13
N LEU A 233 22.11 10.70 4.76
CA LEU A 233 22.06 11.63 5.89
C LEU A 233 22.93 11.15 7.06
N LEU A 234 23.01 9.84 7.29
CA LEU A 234 23.88 9.22 8.30
C LEU A 234 25.37 9.19 7.88
N GLY A 235 25.71 9.55 6.64
CA GLY A 235 27.07 9.40 6.11
C GLY A 235 27.50 7.93 6.09
N ARG A 236 26.59 7.00 5.85
CA ARG A 236 26.83 5.55 5.89
C ARG A 236 26.32 4.86 4.62
N ARG A 237 26.79 3.64 4.40
CA ARG A 237 26.26 2.73 3.37
C ARG A 237 25.60 1.54 4.05
N PRO A 238 24.47 1.04 3.53
CA PRO A 238 23.85 -0.16 4.07
C PRO A 238 24.79 -1.35 3.88
N ARG A 239 25.08 -2.05 4.98
CA ARG A 239 25.87 -3.30 4.94
C ARG A 239 24.93 -4.47 4.77
N ARG A 240 24.74 -4.90 3.54
CA ARG A 240 23.93 -6.09 3.21
C ARG A 240 24.74 -7.03 2.31
N PRO A 241 24.61 -8.35 2.52
CA PRO A 241 25.30 -9.34 1.67
C PRO A 241 24.72 -9.37 0.24
N LEU A 242 23.47 -8.97 0.07
CA LEU A 242 22.77 -8.93 -1.21
C LEU A 242 22.24 -7.53 -1.51
N ARG A 243 22.32 -7.11 -2.77
CA ARG A 243 21.71 -5.87 -3.24
C ARG A 243 20.19 -5.92 -3.02
N LEU A 244 19.60 -4.82 -2.56
CA LEU A 244 18.15 -4.70 -2.48
C LEU A 244 17.54 -4.73 -3.89
N ARG A 245 16.49 -5.52 -4.03
CA ARG A 245 15.61 -5.49 -5.19
C ARG A 245 14.44 -4.60 -4.86
N HIS A 246 14.23 -3.57 -5.66
CA HIS A 246 13.11 -2.66 -5.48
C HIS A 246 11.84 -3.24 -6.12
N ALA A 247 10.68 -2.84 -5.59
CA ALA A 247 9.39 -3.15 -6.18
C ALA A 247 9.25 -2.51 -7.57
N PRO A 248 8.39 -3.00 -8.47
CA PRO A 248 7.96 -2.23 -9.62
C PRO A 248 7.50 -0.84 -9.21
N SER A 249 7.54 0.09 -10.14
CA SER A 249 7.05 1.44 -9.95
C SER A 249 5.60 1.57 -10.45
N ALA A 250 5.12 2.79 -10.48
CA ALA A 250 3.85 3.15 -11.09
C ALA A 250 3.95 4.50 -11.82
N VAL A 251 3.27 4.59 -12.95
CA VAL A 251 2.84 5.87 -13.49
C VAL A 251 1.48 6.19 -12.88
N VAL A 252 1.32 7.39 -12.39
CA VAL A 252 0.06 7.87 -11.83
C VAL A 252 -0.39 9.10 -12.60
N LEU A 253 -1.57 9.02 -13.19
CA LEU A 253 -2.25 10.15 -13.79
C LEU A 253 -3.34 10.61 -12.82
N HIS A 254 -3.22 11.83 -12.33
CA HIS A 254 -4.28 12.55 -11.65
C HIS A 254 -5.00 13.39 -12.71
N ALA A 255 -6.32 13.24 -12.82
CA ALA A 255 -7.12 13.98 -13.79
C ALA A 255 -8.36 14.60 -13.12
N GLY A 256 -8.55 15.89 -13.32
CA GLY A 256 -9.80 16.58 -13.10
C GLY A 256 -10.62 16.56 -14.39
N THR A 257 -11.86 16.11 -14.34
CA THR A 257 -12.70 15.94 -15.53
C THR A 257 -14.06 16.63 -15.37
N ASP A 258 -14.65 17.04 -16.50
CA ASP A 258 -16.00 17.64 -16.58
C ASP A 258 -17.12 16.61 -16.56
N ARG A 259 -16.82 15.32 -16.59
CA ARG A 259 -17.77 14.21 -16.59
C ARG A 259 -17.25 12.99 -15.84
N THR A 260 -18.11 12.02 -15.64
CA THR A 260 -17.82 10.73 -15.01
C THR A 260 -18.40 9.59 -15.84
N TRP A 261 -17.98 8.36 -15.50
CA TRP A 261 -18.39 7.12 -16.16
C TRP A 261 -19.08 6.22 -15.14
N PRO A 262 -20.37 5.83 -15.37
CA PRO A 262 -21.15 5.09 -14.39
C PRO A 262 -20.61 3.70 -14.06
N GLN A 263 -19.79 3.12 -14.96
CA GLN A 263 -19.13 1.84 -14.73
C GLN A 263 -17.98 1.90 -13.70
N LEU A 264 -17.56 3.11 -13.29
CA LEU A 264 -16.52 3.29 -12.28
C LEU A 264 -17.14 3.38 -10.88
N ALA A 265 -16.72 2.52 -9.97
CA ALA A 265 -16.93 2.68 -8.53
C ALA A 265 -15.91 3.66 -7.92
N HIS A 266 -15.91 3.84 -6.61
CA HIS A 266 -14.86 4.61 -5.93
C HIS A 266 -13.47 4.06 -6.28
N HIS A 267 -13.27 2.75 -6.09
CA HIS A 267 -12.11 2.03 -6.61
C HIS A 267 -12.56 1.06 -7.67
N THR A 268 -11.92 1.11 -8.82
CA THR A 268 -12.11 0.15 -9.91
C THR A 268 -10.76 -0.43 -10.29
N ILE A 269 -10.67 -1.75 -10.33
CA ILE A 269 -9.51 -2.45 -10.87
C ILE A 269 -9.93 -2.99 -12.22
N ASP A 270 -9.32 -2.46 -13.27
CA ASP A 270 -9.58 -2.86 -14.63
C ASP A 270 -8.49 -3.83 -15.08
N PHE A 271 -8.81 -5.12 -15.11
CA PHE A 271 -7.87 -6.21 -15.39
C PHE A 271 -7.68 -6.40 -16.91
N GLY A 272 -6.44 -6.29 -17.38
CA GLY A 272 -6.08 -6.72 -18.72
C GLY A 272 -6.20 -8.24 -18.90
N ALA A 273 -6.28 -8.71 -20.16
CA ALA A 273 -6.34 -10.14 -20.48
C ALA A 273 -5.04 -10.88 -20.15
N ALA A 274 -3.89 -10.22 -20.34
CA ALA A 274 -2.56 -10.84 -20.31
C ALA A 274 -1.94 -10.89 -18.90
N TRP A 275 -2.65 -11.44 -17.91
CA TRP A 275 -2.29 -11.44 -16.50
C TRP A 275 -0.85 -11.92 -16.20
N HIS A 276 -0.48 -13.12 -16.61
CA HIS A 276 0.85 -13.68 -16.31
C HIS A 276 1.99 -12.98 -17.06
N ARG A 277 1.73 -12.58 -18.31
CA ARG A 277 2.73 -11.91 -19.14
C ARG A 277 3.11 -10.55 -18.57
N THR A 278 2.14 -9.77 -18.12
CA THR A 278 2.37 -8.42 -17.57
C THR A 278 3.24 -8.44 -16.32
N PHE A 279 3.12 -9.43 -15.46
CA PHE A 279 4.05 -9.58 -14.33
C PHE A 279 5.47 -9.93 -14.77
N THR A 280 5.64 -10.70 -15.83
CA THR A 280 6.97 -11.00 -16.39
C THR A 280 7.60 -9.72 -16.96
N GLU A 281 6.81 -8.94 -17.69
CA GLU A 281 7.23 -7.65 -18.25
C GLU A 281 7.71 -6.71 -17.13
N LEU A 282 6.93 -6.53 -16.07
CA LEU A 282 7.25 -5.65 -14.95
C LEU A 282 8.46 -6.10 -14.12
N THR A 283 8.51 -7.40 -13.77
CA THR A 283 9.40 -7.85 -12.69
C THR A 283 10.67 -8.54 -13.17
N ARG A 284 10.73 -8.95 -14.45
CA ARG A 284 11.85 -9.70 -15.03
C ARG A 284 12.51 -9.00 -16.20
N THR A 285 11.73 -8.54 -17.18
CA THR A 285 12.29 -7.92 -18.39
C THR A 285 12.40 -6.41 -18.27
N GLY A 286 11.73 -5.79 -17.30
CA GLY A 286 11.73 -4.34 -17.11
C GLY A 286 11.12 -3.59 -18.28
N ARG A 287 10.07 -4.14 -18.87
CA ARG A 287 9.29 -3.53 -19.95
C ARG A 287 7.96 -3.02 -19.45
N LEU A 288 7.42 -2.01 -20.09
CA LEU A 288 6.04 -1.59 -19.91
C LEU A 288 5.09 -2.75 -20.17
N MET A 289 3.99 -2.80 -19.44
CA MET A 289 2.96 -3.80 -19.67
C MET A 289 2.32 -3.59 -21.04
N SER A 290 2.32 -4.64 -21.85
CA SER A 290 1.68 -4.65 -23.17
C SER A 290 0.15 -4.64 -23.09
N ASP A 291 -0.40 -5.05 -21.94
CA ASP A 291 -1.83 -5.08 -21.62
C ASP A 291 -2.00 -4.80 -20.13
N PRO A 292 -1.99 -3.52 -19.72
CA PRO A 292 -1.91 -3.14 -18.32
C PRO A 292 -3.20 -3.44 -17.56
N SER A 293 -3.05 -3.90 -16.29
CA SER A 293 -4.14 -3.80 -15.32
C SER A 293 -4.02 -2.46 -14.61
N LEU A 294 -5.13 -1.75 -14.47
CA LEU A 294 -5.17 -0.38 -13.97
C LEU A 294 -5.97 -0.31 -12.66
N LEU A 295 -5.50 0.50 -11.72
CA LEU A 295 -6.32 0.95 -10.60
C LEU A 295 -6.83 2.35 -10.92
N ILE A 296 -8.15 2.50 -10.96
CA ILE A 296 -8.83 3.79 -11.15
C ILE A 296 -9.57 4.12 -9.86
N THR A 297 -9.19 5.21 -9.21
CA THR A 297 -9.88 5.72 -8.02
C THR A 297 -10.59 7.01 -8.37
N ARG A 298 -11.88 7.08 -8.04
CA ARG A 298 -12.73 8.25 -8.19
C ARG A 298 -13.17 8.75 -6.82
N PRO A 299 -12.38 9.57 -6.12
CA PRO A 299 -12.71 9.97 -4.74
C PRO A 299 -13.98 10.82 -4.66
N THR A 300 -14.30 11.58 -5.69
CA THR A 300 -15.55 12.35 -5.79
C THR A 300 -16.82 11.49 -5.87
N ALA A 301 -16.71 10.17 -6.04
CA ALA A 301 -17.85 9.25 -5.90
C ALA A 301 -18.33 9.14 -4.45
N THR A 302 -17.44 9.35 -3.48
CA THR A 302 -17.77 9.26 -2.04
C THR A 302 -17.81 10.64 -1.38
N ASP A 303 -16.91 11.53 -1.80
CA ASP A 303 -16.86 12.91 -1.29
C ASP A 303 -16.87 13.91 -2.46
N PRO A 304 -18.06 14.33 -2.92
CA PRO A 304 -18.19 15.29 -4.01
C PRO A 304 -17.53 16.65 -3.74
N GLY A 305 -17.34 17.00 -2.46
CA GLY A 305 -16.72 18.26 -2.05
C GLY A 305 -15.22 18.38 -2.39
N LEU A 306 -14.59 17.31 -2.88
CA LEU A 306 -13.18 17.31 -3.29
C LEU A 306 -12.94 18.00 -4.64
N ALA A 307 -14.00 18.30 -5.39
CA ALA A 307 -13.92 19.02 -6.66
C ALA A 307 -15.01 20.09 -6.74
N PRO A 308 -14.87 21.09 -7.62
CA PRO A 308 -15.94 22.04 -7.91
C PRO A 308 -17.22 21.34 -8.39
N PRO A 309 -18.40 21.95 -8.24
CA PRO A 309 -19.67 21.38 -8.73
C PRO A 309 -19.57 20.96 -10.20
N GLY A 310 -20.01 19.75 -10.50
CA GLY A 310 -19.97 19.18 -11.85
C GLY A 310 -18.59 18.73 -12.31
N ARG A 311 -17.59 18.73 -11.44
CA ARG A 311 -16.24 18.24 -11.71
C ARG A 311 -15.93 16.98 -10.91
N HIS A 312 -15.07 16.14 -11.44
CA HIS A 312 -14.72 14.84 -10.87
C HIS A 312 -13.20 14.62 -10.86
N LEU A 313 -12.74 13.92 -9.84
CA LEU A 313 -11.32 13.54 -9.73
C LEU A 313 -11.15 12.07 -10.08
N HIS A 314 -10.11 11.79 -10.86
CA HIS A 314 -9.67 10.45 -11.21
C HIS A 314 -8.18 10.31 -10.91
N TYR A 315 -7.85 9.25 -10.18
CA TYR A 315 -6.49 8.80 -9.96
C TYR A 315 -6.33 7.48 -10.73
N VAL A 316 -5.51 7.49 -11.77
CA VAL A 316 -5.27 6.30 -12.60
C VAL A 316 -3.84 5.83 -12.38
N LEU A 317 -3.68 4.66 -11.78
CA LEU A 317 -2.40 4.03 -11.53
C LEU A 317 -2.17 2.90 -12.53
N ALA A 318 -1.08 3.02 -13.29
CA ALA A 318 -0.56 2.00 -14.17
C ALA A 318 0.77 1.48 -13.63
N PRO A 319 0.86 0.20 -13.21
CA PRO A 319 2.15 -0.37 -12.80
C PRO A 319 3.15 -0.34 -13.94
N CYS A 320 4.41 -0.03 -13.62
CA CYS A 320 5.49 0.04 -14.60
C CYS A 320 6.82 -0.41 -13.99
N PRO A 321 7.85 -0.70 -14.79
CA PRO A 321 9.17 -1.00 -14.28
C PRO A 321 9.74 0.14 -13.45
N ASN A 322 10.52 -0.20 -12.42
CA ASN A 322 11.35 0.77 -11.71
C ASN A 322 12.60 1.14 -12.52
N THR A 323 13.38 2.13 -12.07
CA THR A 323 14.55 2.63 -12.78
C THR A 323 15.81 1.76 -12.65
N ASP A 324 15.75 0.64 -11.92
CA ASP A 324 16.89 -0.28 -11.75
C ASP A 324 16.93 -1.40 -12.79
N ILE A 325 15.82 -1.67 -13.49
CA ILE A 325 15.68 -2.81 -14.41
C ILE A 325 15.09 -2.40 -15.76
N GLY A 326 15.63 -3.00 -16.82
CA GLY A 326 15.09 -2.93 -18.17
C GLY A 326 15.58 -1.76 -19.03
N PRO A 327 15.26 -1.83 -20.33
CA PRO A 327 15.71 -0.83 -21.31
C PRO A 327 15.01 0.53 -21.12
N ASP A 328 13.81 0.54 -20.52
CA ASP A 328 13.00 1.75 -20.36
C ASP A 328 13.37 2.53 -19.08
N ALA A 329 14.33 2.02 -18.30
CA ALA A 329 14.71 2.58 -17.00
C ALA A 329 15.24 4.02 -17.06
N VAL A 330 15.77 4.46 -18.18
CA VAL A 330 16.52 5.72 -18.31
C VAL A 330 15.72 6.82 -19.01
N ALA A 331 14.69 6.50 -19.77
CA ALA A 331 14.05 7.39 -20.74
C ALA A 331 12.70 8.01 -20.28
N TRP A 332 12.39 8.02 -18.98
CA TRP A 332 11.06 8.47 -18.50
C TRP A 332 10.72 9.93 -18.82
N ARG A 333 11.71 10.79 -19.06
CA ARG A 333 11.44 12.17 -19.49
C ARG A 333 10.80 12.21 -20.88
N GLU A 334 11.25 11.33 -21.78
CA GLU A 334 10.73 11.23 -23.16
C GLU A 334 9.56 10.25 -23.23
N LEU A 335 9.63 9.17 -22.46
CA LEU A 335 8.63 8.11 -22.43
C LEU A 335 7.33 8.56 -21.73
N GLY A 336 7.41 9.40 -20.71
CA GLY A 336 6.26 9.84 -19.91
C GLY A 336 5.12 10.40 -20.76
N PRO A 337 5.35 11.41 -21.62
CA PRO A 337 4.29 11.96 -22.47
C PRO A 337 3.69 10.93 -23.44
N ARG A 338 4.53 10.05 -24.00
CA ARG A 338 4.06 8.98 -24.91
C ARG A 338 3.24 7.92 -24.16
N TYR A 339 3.66 7.58 -22.95
CA TYR A 339 2.94 6.62 -22.12
C TYR A 339 1.61 7.20 -21.64
N ARG A 340 1.56 8.50 -21.27
CA ARG A 340 0.31 9.20 -21.01
C ARG A 340 -0.69 9.02 -22.15
N GLN A 341 -0.27 9.31 -23.37
CA GLN A 341 -1.13 9.18 -24.54
C GLN A 341 -1.61 7.74 -24.76
N SER A 342 -0.74 6.76 -24.48
CA SER A 342 -1.11 5.34 -24.57
C SER A 342 -2.09 4.96 -23.47
N LEU A 343 -1.94 5.51 -22.27
CA LEU A 343 -2.84 5.27 -21.13
C LEU A 343 -4.24 5.85 -21.40
N LEU A 344 -4.34 7.05 -21.92
CA LEU A 344 -5.62 7.67 -22.27
C LEU A 344 -6.36 6.86 -23.34
N ARG A 345 -5.67 6.46 -24.42
CA ARG A 345 -6.26 5.56 -25.42
C ARG A 345 -6.71 4.23 -24.84
N GLU A 346 -5.98 3.70 -23.87
CA GLU A 346 -6.34 2.45 -23.20
C GLU A 346 -7.61 2.61 -22.34
N LEU A 347 -7.76 3.73 -21.64
CA LEU A 347 -8.97 4.05 -20.87
C LEU A 347 -10.19 4.14 -21.79
N GLU A 348 -10.07 4.82 -22.94
CA GLU A 348 -11.15 4.94 -23.92
C GLU A 348 -11.49 3.58 -24.53
N ARG A 349 -10.48 2.80 -24.93
CA ARG A 349 -10.68 1.43 -25.45
C ARG A 349 -11.42 0.51 -24.47
N ARG A 350 -11.33 0.79 -23.18
CA ARG A 350 -12.02 0.07 -22.09
C ARG A 350 -13.37 0.67 -21.73
N GLY A 351 -13.91 1.54 -22.59
CA GLY A 351 -15.25 2.11 -22.47
C GLY A 351 -15.35 3.34 -21.59
N LEU A 352 -14.24 4.04 -21.33
CA LEU A 352 -14.27 5.38 -20.77
C LEU A 352 -14.24 6.41 -21.89
N ASP A 353 -15.25 6.34 -22.76
CA ASP A 353 -15.32 7.12 -23.99
C ASP A 353 -15.20 8.63 -23.72
N GLY A 354 -14.33 9.30 -24.47
CA GLY A 354 -14.09 10.73 -24.35
C GLY A 354 -13.31 11.12 -23.10
N PHE A 355 -12.57 10.20 -22.46
CA PHE A 355 -11.80 10.50 -21.26
C PHE A 355 -10.78 11.61 -21.52
N GLU A 356 -10.03 11.54 -22.62
CA GLU A 356 -9.03 12.56 -22.96
C GLU A 356 -9.66 13.95 -23.11
N SER A 357 -10.79 14.02 -23.81
CA SER A 357 -11.50 15.29 -24.05
C SER A 357 -12.17 15.86 -22.79
N ALA A 358 -12.40 15.03 -21.79
CA ALA A 358 -13.02 15.44 -20.52
C ALA A 358 -12.00 15.98 -19.51
N VAL A 359 -10.70 15.78 -19.74
CA VAL A 359 -9.63 16.25 -18.82
C VAL A 359 -9.47 17.76 -18.94
N GLU A 360 -9.73 18.47 -17.85
CA GLU A 360 -9.49 19.93 -17.72
C GLU A 360 -8.16 20.22 -17.03
N GLU A 361 -7.81 19.41 -16.03
CA GLU A 361 -6.57 19.55 -15.25
C GLU A 361 -5.91 18.19 -15.07
N GLU A 362 -4.59 18.13 -15.11
CA GLU A 362 -3.88 16.88 -14.88
C GLU A 362 -2.51 17.04 -14.23
N CYS A 363 -2.09 15.98 -13.57
CA CYS A 363 -0.72 15.81 -13.07
C CYS A 363 -0.26 14.38 -13.33
N LEU A 364 0.83 14.22 -14.08
CA LEU A 364 1.44 12.93 -14.35
C LEU A 364 2.68 12.71 -13.50
N VAL A 365 2.65 11.69 -12.66
CA VAL A 365 3.81 11.26 -11.88
C VAL A 365 4.39 9.99 -12.49
N THR A 366 5.67 10.03 -12.83
CA THR A 366 6.41 8.90 -13.46
C THR A 366 7.51 8.39 -12.52
N PRO A 367 8.17 7.27 -12.82
CA PRO A 367 9.35 6.83 -12.07
C PRO A 367 10.44 7.89 -11.91
N ALA A 368 10.65 8.75 -12.90
CA ALA A 368 11.56 9.88 -12.76
C ALA A 368 11.08 10.91 -11.74
N GLY A 369 9.77 11.15 -11.68
CA GLY A 369 9.14 12.01 -10.67
C GLY A 369 9.30 11.45 -9.26
N TRP A 370 9.05 10.15 -9.07
CA TRP A 370 9.28 9.47 -7.80
C TRP A 370 10.76 9.53 -7.37
N GLN A 371 11.67 9.33 -8.29
CA GLN A 371 13.11 9.42 -8.02
C GLN A 371 13.52 10.84 -7.62
N ALA A 372 12.98 11.87 -8.25
CA ALA A 372 13.23 13.26 -7.89
C ALA A 372 12.73 13.60 -6.47
N GLN A 373 11.67 12.93 -6.01
CA GLN A 373 11.16 13.02 -4.64
C GLN A 373 11.98 12.21 -3.62
N GLY A 374 13.02 11.50 -4.05
CA GLY A 374 13.92 10.75 -3.18
C GLY A 374 13.58 9.26 -3.02
N HIS A 375 12.62 8.74 -3.77
CA HIS A 375 12.29 7.32 -3.76
C HIS A 375 13.35 6.50 -4.51
N ALA A 376 13.85 5.45 -3.86
CA ALA A 376 14.85 4.56 -4.43
C ALA A 376 14.32 3.88 -5.69
N ALA A 377 15.16 3.80 -6.72
CA ALA A 377 14.80 3.18 -8.00
C ALA A 377 13.52 3.75 -8.64
N GLY A 378 13.16 5.00 -8.30
CA GLY A 378 11.96 5.64 -8.83
C GLY A 378 10.67 4.90 -8.51
N THR A 379 10.58 4.21 -7.37
CA THR A 379 9.38 3.51 -6.94
C THR A 379 8.89 3.98 -5.57
N PRO A 380 7.60 4.35 -5.42
CA PRO A 380 7.04 4.73 -4.13
C PRO A 380 6.83 3.52 -3.20
N PHE A 381 7.05 2.30 -3.67
CA PHE A 381 6.83 1.04 -2.95
C PHE A 381 8.09 0.47 -2.29
N SER A 382 9.26 1.15 -2.41
CA SER A 382 10.53 0.77 -1.83
C SER A 382 10.97 -0.67 -2.19
N ALA A 383 11.55 -1.43 -1.25
CA ALA A 383 12.06 -2.78 -1.50
C ALA A 383 10.94 -3.80 -1.70
N ALA A 384 11.05 -4.63 -2.75
CA ALA A 384 10.13 -5.74 -3.01
C ALA A 384 10.16 -6.78 -1.87
N HIS A 385 9.02 -7.39 -1.59
CA HIS A 385 8.86 -8.43 -0.58
C HIS A 385 9.20 -9.82 -1.13
N THR A 386 10.39 -9.97 -1.72
CA THR A 386 10.92 -11.30 -2.04
C THR A 386 11.21 -12.06 -0.76
N PHE A 387 11.35 -13.40 -0.84
CA PHE A 387 11.64 -14.21 0.34
C PHE A 387 12.84 -13.68 1.14
N SER A 388 13.93 -13.33 0.45
CA SER A 388 15.16 -12.79 1.05
C SER A 388 15.06 -11.33 1.54
N GLN A 389 13.90 -10.71 1.40
CA GLN A 389 13.61 -9.32 1.81
C GLN A 389 12.30 -9.19 2.59
N THR A 390 11.85 -10.28 3.21
CA THR A 390 10.59 -10.37 3.96
C THR A 390 10.86 -10.73 5.41
N GLY A 391 10.03 -10.22 6.32
CA GLY A 391 10.14 -10.49 7.75
C GLY A 391 11.53 -10.16 8.30
N PRO A 392 12.24 -11.11 8.93
CA PRO A 392 13.55 -10.86 9.53
C PRO A 392 14.66 -10.55 8.52
N PHE A 393 14.42 -10.83 7.22
CA PHE A 393 15.35 -10.52 6.13
C PHE A 393 15.13 -9.13 5.54
N ARG A 394 14.05 -8.45 5.92
CA ARG A 394 13.83 -7.05 5.54
C ARG A 394 14.82 -6.13 6.29
N PRO A 395 15.17 -4.94 5.76
CA PRO A 395 15.97 -3.98 6.49
C PRO A 395 15.34 -3.72 7.87
N ARG A 396 16.15 -3.90 8.93
CA ARG A 396 15.71 -3.64 10.30
C ARG A 396 15.50 -2.14 10.51
N ASN A 397 14.66 -1.78 11.47
CA ASN A 397 14.49 -0.40 11.88
C ASN A 397 15.68 0.15 12.69
N LEU A 398 16.53 -0.69 13.29
CA LEU A 398 17.78 -0.26 13.91
C LEU A 398 18.88 -0.11 12.86
N VAL A 399 19.51 1.05 12.81
CA VAL A 399 20.64 1.30 11.93
C VAL A 399 21.92 0.72 12.54
N ARG A 400 22.49 -0.28 11.87
CA ARG A 400 23.67 -0.97 12.37
C ARG A 400 24.85 -0.01 12.59
N GLY A 401 25.43 -0.03 13.78
CA GLY A 401 26.55 0.82 14.18
C GLY A 401 26.13 2.26 14.51
N THR A 402 24.87 2.47 14.81
CA THR A 402 24.37 3.65 15.53
C THR A 402 23.63 3.20 16.80
N GLU A 403 23.68 4.03 17.82
CA GLU A 403 23.04 3.73 19.11
C GLU A 403 21.62 4.25 19.17
N ASN A 404 21.34 5.37 18.50
CA ASN A 404 20.14 6.16 18.67
C ASN A 404 19.47 6.59 17.36
N ALA A 405 19.83 5.95 16.23
CA ALA A 405 19.17 6.20 14.95
C ALA A 405 18.27 5.02 14.58
N VAL A 406 16.99 5.30 14.37
CA VAL A 406 15.94 4.33 14.06
C VAL A 406 15.30 4.69 12.72
N LEU A 407 14.89 3.68 11.94
CA LEU A 407 14.19 3.85 10.67
C LEU A 407 12.69 3.60 10.86
N ALA A 408 11.86 4.36 10.15
CA ALA A 408 10.44 4.08 9.98
C ALA A 408 10.04 4.26 8.50
N GLY A 409 8.90 3.74 8.11
CA GLY A 409 8.39 3.83 6.73
C GLY A 409 8.48 2.53 5.94
N CYS A 410 8.12 2.58 4.66
CA CYS A 410 8.00 1.40 3.78
C CYS A 410 9.32 0.67 3.50
N GLY A 411 10.46 1.33 3.66
CA GLY A 411 11.79 0.75 3.43
C GLY A 411 12.23 -0.25 4.48
N THR A 412 11.64 -0.23 5.67
CA THR A 412 11.98 -1.11 6.81
C THR A 412 10.85 -2.08 7.14
N THR A 413 10.94 -2.83 8.24
CA THR A 413 9.88 -3.69 8.75
C THR A 413 8.70 -2.86 9.28
N PRO A 414 7.43 -3.30 9.10
CA PRO A 414 7.01 -4.52 8.38
C PRO A 414 6.99 -4.38 6.86
N GLY A 415 6.89 -3.18 6.28
CA GLY A 415 6.96 -2.96 4.85
C GLY A 415 6.01 -1.92 4.28
N VAL A 416 5.67 -2.07 2.99
CA VAL A 416 4.83 -1.14 2.23
C VAL A 416 3.35 -1.29 2.59
N GLY A 417 2.61 -0.18 2.51
CA GLY A 417 1.17 -0.05 2.77
C GLY A 417 0.88 0.90 3.93
N VAL A 418 -0.27 1.57 3.90
CA VAL A 418 -0.65 2.53 4.97
C VAL A 418 -0.64 1.87 6.35
N PRO A 419 -1.28 0.71 6.58
CA PRO A 419 -1.27 0.08 7.89
C PRO A 419 0.14 -0.31 8.35
N THR A 420 0.94 -0.87 7.46
CA THR A 420 2.30 -1.33 7.78
C THR A 420 3.26 -0.18 8.02
N VAL A 421 3.08 0.96 7.34
CA VAL A 421 3.88 2.17 7.59
C VAL A 421 3.54 2.77 8.96
N LEU A 422 2.26 2.80 9.35
CA LEU A 422 1.84 3.21 10.69
C LEU A 422 2.44 2.30 11.77
N LEU A 423 2.39 0.99 11.57
CA LEU A 423 3.05 0.04 12.47
C LEU A 423 4.56 0.26 12.53
N SER A 424 5.22 0.61 11.42
CA SER A 424 6.66 0.91 11.45
C SER A 424 6.99 2.11 12.36
N GLY A 425 6.11 3.12 12.39
CA GLY A 425 6.18 4.25 13.32
C GLY A 425 6.06 3.81 14.78
N LYS A 426 5.04 3.00 15.10
CA LYS A 426 4.85 2.38 16.42
C LYS A 426 6.10 1.58 16.87
N LEU A 427 6.61 0.73 15.99
CA LEU A 427 7.78 -0.09 16.26
C LEU A 427 9.07 0.75 16.43
N ALA A 428 9.19 1.86 15.72
CA ALA A 428 10.29 2.81 15.88
C ALA A 428 10.17 3.57 17.21
N ALA A 429 8.98 4.02 17.58
CA ALA A 429 8.72 4.67 18.85
C ALA A 429 9.10 3.76 20.03
N ALA A 430 8.71 2.48 19.98
CA ALA A 430 9.10 1.48 20.99
C ALA A 430 10.62 1.32 21.13
N ARG A 431 11.39 1.49 20.03
CA ARG A 431 12.86 1.48 20.07
C ARG A 431 13.45 2.70 20.76
N VAL A 432 12.81 3.86 20.58
CA VAL A 432 13.28 5.12 21.17
C VAL A 432 12.92 5.21 22.66
N THR A 433 11.70 4.84 23.02
CA THR A 433 11.18 5.00 24.37
C THR A 433 11.50 3.83 25.29
N GLY A 434 11.85 2.66 24.74
CA GLY A 434 11.96 1.41 25.49
C GLY A 434 10.62 0.85 25.99
N LEU A 435 9.51 1.54 25.70
CA LEU A 435 8.18 1.11 26.09
C LEU A 435 7.57 0.23 25.00
N PRO A 436 6.83 -0.85 25.36
CA PRO A 436 6.01 -1.54 24.38
C PRO A 436 4.97 -0.56 23.84
N GLY A 437 4.73 -0.59 22.53
CA GLY A 437 3.62 0.17 21.94
C GLY A 437 2.28 -0.22 22.59
N PRO A 438 1.23 0.62 22.45
CA PRO A 438 -0.10 0.30 22.96
C PRO A 438 -0.50 -1.09 22.48
N ALA A 439 -1.11 -1.89 23.37
CA ALA A 439 -1.62 -3.21 23.00
C ALA A 439 -2.65 -3.04 21.87
N PRO A 440 -2.63 -3.93 20.85
CA PRO A 440 -3.61 -3.86 19.77
C PRO A 440 -5.00 -3.83 20.39
N GLY A 441 -5.79 -2.81 20.00
CA GLY A 441 -7.19 -2.71 20.38
C GLY A 441 -7.90 -4.02 20.06
N ARG A 442 -8.90 -4.41 20.85
CA ARG A 442 -9.75 -5.55 20.49
C ARG A 442 -10.28 -5.29 19.08
N PRO A 443 -10.16 -6.25 18.15
CA PRO A 443 -10.77 -6.07 16.84
C PRO A 443 -12.24 -5.71 17.07
N HIS A 444 -12.66 -4.54 16.61
CA HIS A 444 -14.07 -4.23 16.58
C HIS A 444 -14.76 -5.31 15.76
N ALA A 445 -15.86 -5.82 16.27
CA ALA A 445 -16.77 -6.62 15.50
C ALA A 445 -17.06 -5.86 14.21
N ALA A 446 -17.03 -6.57 13.06
CA ALA A 446 -17.47 -6.00 11.81
C ALA A 446 -18.75 -5.22 12.05
N PRO A 447 -18.91 -4.01 11.47
CA PRO A 447 -20.14 -3.25 11.67
C PRO A 447 -21.31 -4.18 11.36
N ALA A 448 -22.17 -4.38 12.34
CA ALA A 448 -23.43 -5.07 12.14
C ALA A 448 -24.15 -4.33 10.99
N ASP A 449 -24.62 -5.11 10.04
CA ASP A 449 -25.35 -4.75 8.84
C ASP A 449 -25.78 -3.27 8.77
N VAL A 450 -25.06 -2.49 7.96
CA VAL A 450 -25.56 -1.20 7.50
C VAL A 450 -26.79 -1.51 6.65
N LYS A 451 -27.97 -1.26 7.19
CA LYS A 451 -29.20 -1.29 6.43
C LYS A 451 -29.02 -0.40 5.21
N GLU A 452 -29.10 -1.00 4.03
CA GLU A 452 -29.16 -0.31 2.77
C GLU A 452 -30.35 0.66 2.84
N THR A 453 -30.02 1.96 2.86
CA THR A 453 -31.02 2.98 2.57
C THR A 453 -31.10 3.08 1.06
N THR A 454 -32.07 2.37 0.49
CA THR A 454 -32.50 2.56 -0.89
C THR A 454 -33.08 3.97 -1.03
N ALA A 455 -32.45 4.78 -1.87
CA ALA A 455 -33.06 5.93 -2.54
C ALA A 455 -32.53 6.03 -3.97
#